data_45dab795233d8312e1fb5dc6641b7d3e
#
_entry.id   45dab795233d8312e1fb5dc6641b7d3e
#
_cell.length_a   1.000
_cell.length_b   1.000
_cell.length_c   1.000
_cell.angle_alpha   90.00
_cell.angle_beta   90.00
_cell.angle_gamma   90.00
#
_symmetry.space_group_name_H-M   'P 1'
#
loop_
_entity.id
_entity.type
_entity.pdbx_description
1 polymer ?
#
loop_
_entity_poly.entity_id
_entity_poly.type
_entity_poly.pdbx_seq_one_letter_code
_entity_poly.pdbx_strand_id
1 'polypeptide(L)'
;MTTMTEPDTRPLIRVVAGIILNKHGDYLLSSRPEGKPYAGYWEFAGGKVEAGETEFQALQREFEEELGIRIRRAVPWLTKIHSYEHARVHLRFMRVEAGWWTGELQAREGQAWSWQKAGDFTVSPMLPANGPLLKALSVPRSFTGRPDTGLEGENASGAYRVVPFGLAEPQHKHILIDETVLRARGRMPEAESVWVRIQTASQWPRVQDADVVLWQVGNREAAEAVCGVLAGGVSMPLVVAAAPEWNASYRRRWLDAGAHAVLACEETEAV
;
A
#
# COMPACT_ATOMS: atom_id res chain seq x y z
N MET A 1 1.85 -17.20 29.75
CA MET A 1 3.30 -16.95 29.64
C MET A 1 3.57 -16.56 28.19
N THR A 2 3.71 -15.28 27.92
CA THR A 2 4.04 -14.77 26.58
C THR A 2 5.55 -14.94 26.44
N THR A 3 5.97 -15.90 25.64
CA THR A 3 7.37 -16.04 25.25
C THR A 3 7.77 -14.78 24.52
N MET A 4 8.57 -13.94 25.15
CA MET A 4 9.28 -12.86 24.46
C MET A 4 10.24 -13.53 23.46
N THR A 5 9.85 -13.54 22.19
CA THR A 5 10.76 -13.92 21.11
C THR A 5 11.89 -12.91 21.10
N GLU A 6 13.14 -13.36 21.18
CA GLU A 6 14.30 -12.50 21.05
C GLU A 6 14.24 -11.73 19.73
N PRO A 7 14.68 -10.46 19.70
CA PRO A 7 14.67 -9.68 18.48
C PRO A 7 15.58 -10.34 17.43
N ASP A 8 15.06 -10.46 16.19
CA ASP A 8 15.84 -10.99 15.07
C ASP A 8 16.98 -10.01 14.72
N THR A 9 18.21 -10.41 15.04
CA THR A 9 19.43 -9.60 14.85
C THR A 9 20.14 -9.87 13.53
N ARG A 10 19.60 -10.72 12.65
CA ARG A 10 20.20 -11.01 11.34
C ARG A 10 20.30 -9.75 10.49
N PRO A 11 21.32 -9.66 9.59
CA PRO A 11 21.46 -8.54 8.68
C PRO A 11 20.17 -8.31 7.87
N LEU A 12 19.77 -7.04 7.74
CA LEU A 12 18.60 -6.64 7.00
C LEU A 12 18.94 -6.53 5.51
N ILE A 13 18.42 -7.44 4.69
CA ILE A 13 18.62 -7.45 3.24
C ILE A 13 17.60 -6.49 2.61
N ARG A 14 18.07 -5.53 1.83
CA ARG A 14 17.20 -4.63 1.05
C ARG A 14 16.68 -5.35 -0.18
N VAL A 15 15.37 -5.32 -0.35
CA VAL A 15 14.66 -5.94 -1.49
C VAL A 15 13.66 -4.93 -2.04
N VAL A 16 13.59 -4.81 -3.35
CA VAL A 16 12.58 -4.04 -4.06
C VAL A 16 11.66 -4.96 -4.82
N ALA A 17 10.36 -4.68 -4.82
CA ALA A 17 9.37 -5.41 -5.60
C ALA A 17 8.40 -4.44 -6.28
N GLY A 18 7.94 -4.77 -7.47
CA GLY A 18 7.12 -3.88 -8.28
C GLY A 18 5.67 -4.33 -8.41
N ILE A 19 4.78 -3.41 -8.10
CA ILE A 19 3.36 -3.53 -8.36
C ILE A 19 3.10 -3.01 -9.78
N ILE A 20 3.19 -3.89 -10.76
CA ILE A 20 3.00 -3.56 -12.18
C ILE A 20 1.50 -3.55 -12.48
N LEU A 21 1.02 -2.46 -13.08
CA LEU A 21 -0.37 -2.33 -13.51
C LEU A 21 -0.46 -2.38 -15.04
N ASN A 22 -1.51 -3.05 -15.54
CA ASN A 22 -1.92 -2.96 -16.93
C ASN A 22 -2.90 -1.78 -17.15
N LYS A 23 -3.33 -1.57 -18.40
CA LYS A 23 -4.27 -0.49 -18.76
C LYS A 23 -5.67 -0.63 -18.14
N HIS A 24 -5.98 -1.81 -17.60
CA HIS A 24 -7.26 -2.09 -16.92
C HIS A 24 -7.16 -1.90 -15.40
N GLY A 25 -5.95 -1.62 -14.88
CA GLY A 25 -5.68 -1.51 -13.44
C GLY A 25 -5.47 -2.85 -12.74
N ASP A 26 -5.30 -3.95 -13.49
CA ASP A 26 -4.97 -5.24 -12.91
C ASP A 26 -3.50 -5.29 -12.52
N TYR A 27 -3.17 -6.06 -11.52
CA TYR A 27 -1.83 -6.24 -10.95
C TYR A 27 -1.16 -7.51 -11.48
N LEU A 28 0.11 -7.43 -11.84
CA LEU A 28 0.91 -8.59 -12.23
C LEU A 28 1.45 -9.31 -11.00
N LEU A 29 1.18 -10.61 -10.92
CA LEU A 29 1.86 -11.52 -10.01
C LEU A 29 2.62 -12.57 -10.82
N SER A 30 3.76 -13.03 -10.29
CA SER A 30 4.55 -14.12 -10.85
C SER A 30 4.74 -15.23 -9.82
N SER A 31 4.84 -16.49 -10.28
CA SER A 31 5.15 -17.60 -9.43
C SER A 31 6.66 -17.75 -9.27
N ARG A 32 7.12 -18.15 -8.09
CA ARG A 32 8.54 -18.44 -7.86
C ARG A 32 8.96 -19.70 -8.64
N PRO A 33 10.05 -19.62 -9.42
CA PRO A 33 10.50 -20.74 -10.20
C PRO A 33 11.00 -21.91 -9.33
N GLU A 34 11.12 -23.09 -9.92
CA GLU A 34 11.70 -24.26 -9.28
C GLU A 34 13.15 -23.98 -8.83
N GLY A 35 13.54 -24.56 -7.70
CA GLY A 35 14.88 -24.40 -7.11
C GLY A 35 15.04 -23.17 -6.22
N LYS A 36 14.13 -22.21 -6.23
CA LYS A 36 14.09 -21.09 -5.26
C LYS A 36 13.29 -21.48 -4.00
N PRO A 37 13.61 -20.93 -2.81
CA PRO A 37 12.76 -21.10 -1.62
C PRO A 37 11.31 -20.68 -1.93
N TYR A 38 10.33 -21.43 -1.42
CA TYR A 38 8.92 -21.22 -1.71
C TYR A 38 8.55 -21.38 -3.20
N ALA A 39 9.17 -22.32 -3.92
CA ALA A 39 8.83 -22.62 -5.32
C ALA A 39 7.31 -22.80 -5.50
N GLY A 40 6.74 -22.21 -6.57
CA GLY A 40 5.30 -22.22 -6.86
C GLY A 40 4.47 -21.20 -6.08
N TYR A 41 5.00 -20.52 -5.08
CA TYR A 41 4.33 -19.41 -4.42
C TYR A 41 4.29 -18.16 -5.32
N TRP A 42 3.21 -17.40 -5.24
CA TRP A 42 3.03 -16.17 -6.00
C TRP A 42 3.57 -14.95 -5.25
N GLU A 43 4.18 -14.05 -6.00
CA GLU A 43 4.80 -12.83 -5.48
C GLU A 43 4.75 -11.68 -6.49
N PHE A 44 5.13 -10.49 -6.04
CA PHE A 44 5.45 -9.38 -6.93
C PHE A 44 6.90 -9.52 -7.41
N ALA A 45 7.12 -9.40 -8.70
CA ALA A 45 8.45 -9.49 -9.30
C ALA A 45 9.41 -8.45 -8.72
N GLY A 46 10.67 -8.85 -8.55
CA GLY A 46 11.71 -8.02 -7.98
C GLY A 46 12.76 -8.82 -7.23
N GLY A 47 13.75 -8.13 -6.67
CA GLY A 47 14.88 -8.79 -6.04
C GLY A 47 15.69 -7.90 -5.12
N LYS A 48 16.90 -8.34 -4.82
CA LYS A 48 17.81 -7.66 -3.92
C LYS A 48 18.33 -6.36 -4.55
N VAL A 49 18.47 -5.33 -3.73
CA VAL A 49 19.19 -4.11 -4.11
C VAL A 49 20.67 -4.38 -3.93
N GLU A 50 21.44 -4.35 -5.01
CA GLU A 50 22.87 -4.59 -5.00
C GLU A 50 23.66 -3.38 -4.49
N ALA A 51 24.95 -3.59 -4.20
CA ALA A 51 25.81 -2.50 -3.76
C ALA A 51 25.97 -1.43 -4.85
N GLY A 52 25.67 -0.18 -4.48
CA GLY A 52 25.74 0.96 -5.41
C GLY A 52 24.47 1.20 -6.24
N GLU A 53 23.47 0.30 -6.18
CA GLU A 53 22.19 0.52 -6.82
C GLU A 53 21.24 1.37 -5.96
N THR A 54 20.45 2.19 -6.63
CA THR A 54 19.19 2.72 -6.08
C THR A 54 18.08 1.64 -6.17
N GLU A 55 17.03 1.76 -5.35
CA GLU A 55 15.86 0.86 -5.42
C GLU A 55 15.22 0.83 -6.82
N PHE A 56 15.20 1.98 -7.51
CA PHE A 56 14.67 2.04 -8.87
C PHE A 56 15.56 1.32 -9.89
N GLN A 57 16.88 1.44 -9.78
CA GLN A 57 17.83 0.73 -10.66
C GLN A 57 17.74 -0.78 -10.45
N ALA A 58 17.69 -1.24 -9.20
CA ALA A 58 17.46 -2.64 -8.88
C ALA A 58 16.16 -3.15 -9.51
N LEU A 59 15.06 -2.41 -9.37
CA LEU A 59 13.77 -2.78 -9.95
C LEU A 59 13.81 -2.83 -11.49
N GLN A 60 14.52 -1.89 -12.15
CA GLN A 60 14.72 -1.92 -13.61
C GLN A 60 15.47 -3.18 -14.05
N ARG A 61 16.57 -3.52 -13.37
CA ARG A 61 17.38 -4.70 -13.66
C ARG A 61 16.55 -5.98 -13.48
N GLU A 62 15.89 -6.16 -12.33
CA GLU A 62 15.07 -7.34 -12.03
C GLU A 62 13.95 -7.53 -13.04
N PHE A 63 13.27 -6.44 -13.45
CA PHE A 63 12.19 -6.54 -14.44
C PHE A 63 12.70 -6.89 -15.84
N GLU A 64 13.88 -6.42 -16.21
CA GLU A 64 14.49 -6.82 -17.49
C GLU A 64 14.96 -8.28 -17.44
N GLU A 65 15.55 -8.73 -16.32
CA GLU A 65 16.02 -10.08 -16.12
C GLU A 65 14.87 -11.10 -16.01
N GLU A 66 13.87 -10.86 -15.17
CA GLU A 66 12.78 -11.79 -14.91
C GLU A 66 11.67 -11.74 -15.96
N LEU A 67 11.26 -10.52 -16.36
CA LEU A 67 10.04 -10.30 -17.14
C LEU A 67 10.28 -9.79 -18.56
N GLY A 68 11.50 -9.41 -18.91
CA GLY A 68 11.83 -8.87 -20.25
C GLY A 68 11.25 -7.48 -20.53
N ILE A 69 10.81 -6.77 -19.52
CA ILE A 69 10.20 -5.43 -19.66
C ILE A 69 11.15 -4.33 -19.14
N ARG A 70 10.96 -3.12 -19.66
CA ARG A 70 11.69 -1.92 -19.23
C ARG A 70 10.75 -0.92 -18.61
N ILE A 71 11.12 -0.39 -17.44
CA ILE A 71 10.36 0.65 -16.76
C ILE A 71 11.10 1.98 -16.84
N ARG A 72 10.34 3.07 -17.01
CA ARG A 72 10.86 4.44 -17.03
C ARG A 72 10.53 5.24 -15.77
N ARG A 73 9.60 4.75 -14.98
CA ARG A 73 9.16 5.36 -13.72
C ARG A 73 8.57 4.33 -12.79
N ALA A 74 8.79 4.50 -11.51
CA ALA A 74 8.08 3.83 -10.43
C ALA A 74 7.87 4.82 -9.28
N VAL A 75 6.83 4.60 -8.48
CA VAL A 75 6.50 5.43 -7.33
C VAL A 75 6.58 4.55 -6.08
N PRO A 76 7.30 4.96 -5.03
CA PRO A 76 7.25 4.28 -3.74
C PRO A 76 5.81 4.12 -3.29
N TRP A 77 5.50 3.00 -2.61
CA TRP A 77 4.16 2.79 -2.09
C TRP A 77 4.19 2.29 -0.66
N LEU A 78 4.53 1.03 -0.42
CA LEU A 78 4.62 0.47 0.93
C LEU A 78 6.01 -0.04 1.22
N THR A 79 6.33 -0.12 2.50
CA THR A 79 7.55 -0.77 3.00
C THR A 79 7.18 -1.78 4.07
N LYS A 80 7.94 -2.89 4.15
CA LYS A 80 7.71 -3.93 5.13
C LYS A 80 9.01 -4.59 5.54
N ILE A 81 9.18 -4.82 6.84
CA ILE A 81 10.22 -5.72 7.34
C ILE A 81 9.58 -7.08 7.56
N HIS A 82 10.19 -8.12 7.02
CA HIS A 82 9.73 -9.49 7.18
C HIS A 82 10.91 -10.41 7.50
N SER A 83 10.70 -11.32 8.46
CA SER A 83 11.68 -12.36 8.83
C SER A 83 11.21 -13.69 8.30
N TYR A 84 11.88 -14.19 7.27
CA TYR A 84 11.80 -15.58 6.83
C TYR A 84 12.73 -16.46 7.66
N GLU A 85 12.61 -17.77 7.57
CA GLU A 85 13.54 -18.70 8.22
C GLU A 85 15.00 -18.45 7.82
N HIS A 86 15.24 -18.16 6.54
CA HIS A 86 16.57 -18.02 5.94
C HIS A 86 17.08 -16.58 5.83
N ALA A 87 16.23 -15.56 5.98
CA ALA A 87 16.61 -14.16 5.79
C ALA A 87 15.68 -13.19 6.51
N ARG A 88 16.23 -12.03 6.92
CA ARG A 88 15.46 -10.87 7.33
C ARG A 88 15.51 -9.82 6.23
N VAL A 89 14.36 -9.39 5.73
CA VAL A 89 14.29 -8.51 4.56
C VAL A 89 13.57 -7.20 4.86
N HIS A 90 14.06 -6.12 4.28
CA HIS A 90 13.36 -4.85 4.17
C HIS A 90 12.83 -4.73 2.74
N LEU A 91 11.56 -4.95 2.57
CA LEU A 91 10.84 -4.92 1.31
C LEU A 91 10.37 -3.50 1.02
N ARG A 92 10.72 -2.97 -0.14
CA ARG A 92 10.18 -1.73 -0.70
C ARG A 92 9.29 -2.06 -1.89
N PHE A 93 8.00 -1.81 -1.76
CA PHE A 93 7.05 -1.98 -2.87
C PHE A 93 6.90 -0.68 -3.62
N MET A 94 7.06 -0.74 -4.94
CA MET A 94 6.93 0.40 -5.84
C MET A 94 5.84 0.15 -6.87
N ARG A 95 5.00 1.14 -7.15
CA ARG A 95 3.97 1.05 -8.21
C ARG A 95 4.55 1.47 -9.55
N VAL A 96 4.23 0.69 -10.58
CA VAL A 96 4.57 0.94 -11.98
C VAL A 96 3.28 0.96 -12.79
N GLU A 97 2.81 2.15 -13.14
CA GLU A 97 1.57 2.33 -13.89
C GLU A 97 1.71 1.85 -15.34
N ALA A 98 0.59 1.50 -15.98
CA ALA A 98 0.52 0.93 -17.32
C ALA A 98 1.33 1.70 -18.39
N GLY A 99 1.36 3.02 -18.31
CA GLY A 99 2.11 3.84 -19.26
C GLY A 99 3.61 3.97 -18.93
N TRP A 100 4.12 3.36 -17.87
CA TRP A 100 5.50 3.56 -17.40
C TRP A 100 6.42 2.39 -17.71
N TRP A 101 5.92 1.36 -18.34
CA TRP A 101 6.69 0.21 -18.78
C TRP A 101 6.43 -0.10 -20.26
N THR A 102 7.37 -0.81 -20.89
CA THR A 102 7.36 -1.21 -22.30
C THR A 102 7.98 -2.60 -22.44
N GLY A 103 7.69 -3.26 -23.54
CA GLY A 103 8.15 -4.62 -23.84
C GLY A 103 7.00 -5.62 -23.75
N GLU A 104 7.30 -6.87 -24.08
CA GLU A 104 6.38 -8.00 -23.96
C GLU A 104 6.80 -8.84 -22.77
N LEU A 105 5.81 -9.21 -21.91
CA LEU A 105 6.06 -10.06 -20.75
C LEU A 105 6.59 -11.43 -21.18
N GLN A 106 7.70 -11.83 -20.60
CA GLN A 106 8.38 -13.09 -20.82
C GLN A 106 8.67 -13.78 -19.49
N ALA A 107 8.47 -15.07 -19.43
CA ALA A 107 8.85 -15.89 -18.27
C ALA A 107 10.32 -16.31 -18.38
N ARG A 108 11.25 -15.38 -18.18
CA ARG A 108 12.69 -15.61 -18.45
C ARG A 108 13.37 -16.56 -17.49
N GLU A 109 12.80 -16.75 -16.30
CA GLU A 109 13.26 -17.72 -15.30
C GLU A 109 12.39 -18.98 -15.23
N GLY A 110 11.45 -19.17 -16.18
CA GLY A 110 10.51 -20.29 -16.18
C GLY A 110 9.34 -20.12 -15.22
N GLN A 111 9.16 -18.92 -14.62
CA GLN A 111 8.03 -18.60 -13.78
C GLN A 111 6.73 -18.46 -14.61
N ALA A 112 5.59 -18.79 -14.01
CA ALA A 112 4.30 -18.37 -14.53
C ALA A 112 4.00 -16.92 -14.09
N TRP A 113 3.14 -16.23 -14.83
CA TRP A 113 2.63 -14.92 -14.43
C TRP A 113 1.12 -14.82 -14.68
N SER A 114 0.43 -13.98 -13.92
CA SER A 114 -1.01 -13.77 -14.02
C SER A 114 -1.40 -12.34 -13.65
N TRP A 115 -2.34 -11.79 -14.42
CA TRP A 115 -2.98 -10.52 -14.08
C TRP A 115 -4.09 -10.76 -13.08
N GLN A 116 -4.09 -9.99 -11.99
CA GLN A 116 -5.02 -10.11 -10.87
C GLN A 116 -5.75 -8.79 -10.63
N LYS A 117 -7.03 -8.88 -10.29
CA LYS A 117 -7.85 -7.70 -10.00
C LYS A 117 -7.79 -7.35 -8.52
N ALA A 118 -7.79 -6.04 -8.21
CA ALA A 118 -7.89 -5.57 -6.84
C ALA A 118 -9.17 -6.11 -6.17
N GLY A 119 -9.00 -6.84 -5.05
CA GLY A 119 -10.13 -7.45 -4.34
C GLY A 119 -10.58 -8.83 -4.87
N ASP A 120 -10.07 -9.28 -6.02
CA ASP A 120 -10.35 -10.60 -6.59
C ASP A 120 -9.05 -11.27 -7.06
N PHE A 121 -8.30 -11.79 -6.08
CA PHE A 121 -7.04 -12.50 -6.32
C PHE A 121 -7.30 -13.99 -6.42
N THR A 122 -7.05 -14.58 -7.60
CA THR A 122 -7.39 -15.95 -7.92
C THR A 122 -6.21 -16.93 -7.84
N VAL A 123 -4.99 -16.42 -7.67
CA VAL A 123 -3.75 -17.24 -7.57
C VAL A 123 -3.36 -17.50 -6.13
N SER A 124 -2.86 -18.71 -5.86
CA SER A 124 -2.39 -19.14 -4.55
C SER A 124 -1.38 -20.29 -4.67
N PRO A 125 -0.54 -20.57 -3.64
CA PRO A 125 -0.38 -19.78 -2.40
C PRO A 125 0.43 -18.51 -2.64
N MET A 126 0.22 -17.50 -1.79
CA MET A 126 1.01 -16.26 -1.80
C MET A 126 2.23 -16.38 -0.91
N LEU A 127 3.34 -15.77 -1.31
CA LEU A 127 4.50 -15.61 -0.45
C LEU A 127 4.11 -14.88 0.85
N PRO A 128 4.53 -15.35 2.05
CA PRO A 128 4.01 -14.83 3.34
C PRO A 128 4.10 -13.32 3.50
N ALA A 129 5.18 -12.68 3.03
CA ALA A 129 5.33 -11.22 3.10
C ALA A 129 4.32 -10.47 2.21
N ASN A 130 3.79 -11.11 1.14
CA ASN A 130 2.94 -10.48 0.15
C ASN A 130 1.44 -10.60 0.47
N GLY A 131 1.03 -11.58 1.28
CA GLY A 131 -0.38 -11.77 1.66
C GLY A 131 -1.07 -10.49 2.18
N PRO A 132 -0.51 -9.78 3.19
CA PRO A 132 -1.08 -8.53 3.68
C PRO A 132 -1.18 -7.41 2.65
N LEU A 133 -0.33 -7.44 1.59
CA LEU A 133 -0.38 -6.45 0.52
C LEU A 133 -1.62 -6.60 -0.36
N LEU A 134 -2.15 -7.82 -0.52
CA LEU A 134 -3.38 -8.03 -1.27
C LEU A 134 -4.55 -7.31 -0.63
N LYS A 135 -4.61 -7.28 0.70
CA LYS A 135 -5.60 -6.47 1.45
C LYS A 135 -5.41 -4.98 1.18
N ALA A 136 -4.17 -4.50 1.22
CA ALA A 136 -3.85 -3.10 0.92
C ALA A 136 -4.17 -2.71 -0.55
N LEU A 137 -3.93 -3.63 -1.50
CA LEU A 137 -4.27 -3.44 -2.92
C LEU A 137 -5.78 -3.46 -3.17
N SER A 138 -6.56 -4.14 -2.32
CA SER A 138 -8.03 -4.15 -2.42
C SER A 138 -8.67 -2.81 -2.06
N VAL A 139 -7.93 -1.91 -1.42
CA VAL A 139 -8.40 -0.54 -1.13
C VAL A 139 -8.50 0.23 -2.46
N PRO A 140 -9.67 0.80 -2.80
CA PRO A 140 -9.82 1.61 -4.01
C PRO A 140 -8.88 2.81 -4.04
N ARG A 141 -8.53 3.25 -5.23
CA ARG A 141 -7.70 4.45 -5.45
C ARG A 141 -8.53 5.71 -5.73
N SER A 142 -9.84 5.53 -5.81
CA SER A 142 -10.81 6.61 -6.01
C SER A 142 -12.00 6.40 -5.09
N PHE A 143 -12.44 7.47 -4.46
CA PHE A 143 -13.60 7.48 -3.58
C PHE A 143 -14.44 8.72 -3.84
N THR A 144 -15.74 8.58 -3.61
CA THR A 144 -16.71 9.66 -3.46
C THR A 144 -17.17 9.76 -2.01
N GLY A 145 -17.88 10.80 -1.65
CA GLY A 145 -18.36 11.02 -0.28
C GLY A 145 -17.37 11.80 0.58
N ARG A 146 -17.60 11.78 1.89
CA ARG A 146 -16.85 12.57 2.88
C ARG A 146 -16.45 11.72 4.07
N PRO A 147 -15.32 11.99 4.72
CA PRO A 147 -14.88 11.24 5.90
C PRO A 147 -15.92 11.21 7.04
N ASP A 148 -16.74 12.24 7.17
CA ASP A 148 -17.72 12.36 8.27
C ASP A 148 -19.05 11.65 7.99
N THR A 149 -19.38 11.38 6.73
CA THR A 149 -20.64 10.73 6.32
C THR A 149 -20.43 9.35 5.71
N GLY A 150 -19.19 9.05 5.30
CA GLY A 150 -18.75 7.81 4.67
C GLY A 150 -18.11 8.04 3.32
N LEU A 151 -17.24 7.10 2.94
CA LEU A 151 -16.58 7.09 1.65
C LEU A 151 -17.04 5.87 0.86
N GLU A 152 -17.25 6.06 -0.43
CA GLU A 152 -17.68 5.02 -1.35
C GLU A 152 -16.67 4.89 -2.50
N GLY A 153 -16.21 3.68 -2.74
CA GLY A 153 -15.34 3.29 -3.83
C GLY A 153 -15.79 1.94 -4.40
N GLU A 154 -15.03 1.42 -5.33
CA GLU A 154 -15.28 0.13 -5.96
C GLU A 154 -13.97 -0.60 -6.21
N ASN A 155 -14.00 -1.93 -6.08
CA ASN A 155 -12.96 -2.85 -6.53
C ASN A 155 -13.61 -4.06 -7.23
N ALA A 156 -12.83 -5.07 -7.60
CA ALA A 156 -13.37 -6.22 -8.33
C ALA A 156 -14.35 -7.09 -7.50
N SER A 157 -14.33 -6.97 -6.16
CA SER A 157 -15.32 -7.63 -5.28
C SER A 157 -16.63 -6.84 -5.18
N GLY A 158 -16.74 -5.65 -5.78
CA GLY A 158 -17.91 -4.78 -5.76
C GLY A 158 -17.72 -3.51 -4.95
N ALA A 159 -18.82 -2.99 -4.38
CA ALA A 159 -18.83 -1.74 -3.62
C ALA A 159 -17.93 -1.84 -2.37
N TYR A 160 -17.09 -0.82 -2.21
CA TYR A 160 -16.19 -0.66 -1.07
C TYR A 160 -16.63 0.57 -0.28
N ARG A 161 -17.32 0.34 0.84
CA ARG A 161 -17.89 1.40 1.65
C ARG A 161 -17.16 1.53 2.98
N VAL A 162 -16.61 2.71 3.26
CA VAL A 162 -15.97 3.05 4.54
C VAL A 162 -16.92 3.91 5.36
N VAL A 163 -17.32 3.42 6.53
CA VAL A 163 -18.35 4.06 7.36
C VAL A 163 -17.72 4.65 8.62
N PRO A 164 -18.04 5.91 8.99
CA PRO A 164 -17.59 6.50 10.26
C PRO A 164 -18.01 5.63 11.44
N PHE A 165 -17.14 5.48 12.43
CA PHE A 165 -17.35 4.62 13.60
C PHE A 165 -18.66 4.91 14.35
N GLY A 166 -19.04 6.19 14.46
CA GLY A 166 -20.30 6.60 15.09
C GLY A 166 -21.58 6.23 14.32
N LEU A 167 -21.43 5.84 13.03
CA LEU A 167 -22.53 5.43 12.14
C LEU A 167 -22.41 3.94 11.76
N ALA A 168 -21.41 3.24 12.30
CA ALA A 168 -21.13 1.87 11.92
C ALA A 168 -22.11 0.90 12.60
N GLU A 169 -22.59 -0.06 11.82
CA GLU A 169 -23.40 -1.19 12.25
C GLU A 169 -22.63 -2.51 12.01
N PRO A 170 -23.03 -3.63 12.65
CA PRO A 170 -22.27 -4.89 12.59
C PRO A 170 -21.95 -5.44 11.19
N GLN A 171 -22.77 -5.10 10.18
CA GLN A 171 -22.56 -5.54 8.79
C GLN A 171 -21.51 -4.71 8.05
N HIS A 172 -21.08 -3.57 8.56
CA HIS A 172 -20.10 -2.71 7.90
C HIS A 172 -18.69 -3.29 8.03
N LYS A 173 -18.08 -3.55 6.89
CA LYS A 173 -16.78 -4.21 6.78
C LYS A 173 -15.60 -3.27 7.02
N HIS A 174 -15.72 -2.00 6.61
CA HIS A 174 -14.65 -1.02 6.67
C HIS A 174 -15.11 0.17 7.52
N ILE A 175 -14.40 0.41 8.62
CA ILE A 175 -14.78 1.42 9.62
C ILE A 175 -13.70 2.49 9.69
N LEU A 176 -14.09 3.77 9.62
CA LEU A 176 -13.24 4.92 9.86
C LEU A 176 -13.43 5.44 11.28
N ILE A 177 -12.37 5.45 12.07
CA ILE A 177 -12.36 5.97 13.44
C ILE A 177 -11.31 7.08 13.58
N ASP A 178 -11.61 8.13 14.34
CA ASP A 178 -10.62 9.15 14.69
C ASP A 178 -9.58 8.61 15.66
N GLU A 179 -8.31 8.99 15.50
CA GLU A 179 -7.24 8.58 16.42
C GLU A 179 -7.56 8.95 17.87
N THR A 180 -8.14 10.12 18.11
CA THR A 180 -8.55 10.59 19.44
C THR A 180 -9.62 9.70 20.06
N VAL A 181 -10.61 9.26 19.29
CA VAL A 181 -11.66 8.34 19.72
C VAL A 181 -11.07 6.95 19.94
N LEU A 182 -10.23 6.47 19.04
CA LEU A 182 -9.53 5.18 19.17
C LEU A 182 -8.70 5.14 20.45
N ARG A 183 -7.95 6.18 20.73
CA ARG A 183 -7.13 6.30 21.95
C ARG A 183 -7.99 6.27 23.23
N ALA A 184 -9.10 6.99 23.24
CA ALA A 184 -10.03 6.99 24.37
C ALA A 184 -10.68 5.61 24.59
N ARG A 185 -10.94 4.88 23.51
CA ARG A 185 -11.51 3.53 23.54
C ARG A 185 -10.51 2.47 23.98
N GLY A 186 -9.21 2.64 23.69
CA GLY A 186 -8.12 1.72 24.05
C GLY A 186 -8.07 0.42 23.24
N ARG A 187 -8.94 0.22 22.22
CA ARG A 187 -8.93 -0.96 21.36
C ARG A 187 -9.50 -0.65 19.97
N MET A 188 -9.01 -1.36 18.95
CA MET A 188 -9.55 -1.30 17.59
C MET A 188 -11.02 -1.77 17.55
N PRO A 189 -11.85 -1.21 16.67
CA PRO A 189 -13.16 -1.79 16.34
C PRO A 189 -12.99 -3.17 15.70
N GLU A 190 -14.01 -4.02 15.86
CA GLU A 190 -14.09 -5.27 15.11
C GLU A 190 -14.63 -4.97 13.71
N ALA A 191 -13.78 -5.13 12.71
CA ALA A 191 -14.12 -4.91 11.30
C ALA A 191 -13.14 -5.68 10.40
N GLU A 192 -13.51 -5.87 9.14
CA GLU A 192 -12.60 -6.44 8.13
C GLU A 192 -11.40 -5.50 7.86
N SER A 193 -11.63 -4.18 7.91
CA SER A 193 -10.60 -3.15 7.78
C SER A 193 -10.91 -1.95 8.67
N VAL A 194 -9.92 -1.53 9.45
CA VAL A 194 -10.01 -0.33 10.29
C VAL A 194 -9.15 0.77 9.69
N TRP A 195 -9.81 1.84 9.30
CA TRP A 195 -9.23 3.10 8.87
C TRP A 195 -9.10 4.03 10.06
N VAL A 196 -7.94 4.64 10.24
CA VAL A 196 -7.74 5.62 11.31
C VAL A 196 -7.51 7.00 10.73
N ARG A 197 -8.36 7.96 11.10
CA ARG A 197 -8.22 9.36 10.69
C ARG A 197 -7.27 10.09 11.63
N ILE A 198 -6.32 10.81 11.01
CA ILE A 198 -5.38 11.71 11.69
C ILE A 198 -5.38 13.08 11.00
N GLN A 199 -4.92 14.10 11.72
CA GLN A 199 -4.83 15.49 11.23
C GLN A 199 -3.43 16.08 11.41
N THR A 200 -2.61 15.51 12.29
CA THR A 200 -1.28 16.02 12.62
C THR A 200 -0.22 14.93 12.61
N ALA A 201 1.03 15.32 12.37
CA ALA A 201 2.19 14.42 12.39
C ALA A 201 2.38 13.72 13.77
N SER A 202 2.01 14.37 14.86
CA SER A 202 2.13 13.82 16.21
C SER A 202 1.21 12.60 16.45
N GLN A 203 0.18 12.42 15.63
CA GLN A 203 -0.72 11.26 15.69
C GLN A 203 -0.17 10.05 14.94
N TRP A 204 0.71 10.27 13.93
CA TRP A 204 1.25 9.22 13.07
C TRP A 204 1.85 8.01 13.82
N PRO A 205 2.70 8.19 14.86
CA PRO A 205 3.30 7.05 15.57
C PRO A 205 2.28 6.14 16.29
N ARG A 206 1.06 6.63 16.52
CA ARG A 206 0.02 5.93 17.27
C ARG A 206 -0.96 5.12 16.41
N VAL A 207 -0.82 5.19 15.09
CA VAL A 207 -1.76 4.55 14.14
C VAL A 207 -1.11 3.45 13.32
N GLN A 208 0.03 2.92 13.80
CA GLN A 208 0.81 1.92 13.07
C GLN A 208 0.12 0.55 12.92
N ASP A 209 -0.90 0.27 13.73
CA ASP A 209 -1.72 -0.94 13.67
C ASP A 209 -2.99 -0.77 12.80
N ALA A 210 -3.21 0.39 12.19
CA ALA A 210 -4.31 0.62 11.28
C ALA A 210 -4.14 -0.16 9.97
N ASP A 211 -5.24 -0.62 9.38
CA ASP A 211 -5.20 -1.19 8.03
C ASP A 211 -5.00 -0.11 6.96
N VAL A 212 -5.56 1.08 7.19
CA VAL A 212 -5.42 2.27 6.34
C VAL A 212 -5.37 3.51 7.22
N VAL A 213 -4.50 4.46 6.88
CA VAL A 213 -4.53 5.78 7.51
C VAL A 213 -5.15 6.80 6.55
N LEU A 214 -6.17 7.52 7.02
CA LEU A 214 -6.72 8.67 6.34
C LEU A 214 -6.17 9.94 6.99
N TRP A 215 -5.32 10.67 6.27
CA TRP A 215 -4.77 11.92 6.76
C TRP A 215 -5.58 13.11 6.23
N GLN A 216 -6.31 13.77 7.13
CA GLN A 216 -7.08 14.95 6.80
C GLN A 216 -6.19 16.19 6.89
N VAL A 217 -5.96 16.83 5.74
CA VAL A 217 -5.09 18.01 5.60
C VAL A 217 -5.94 19.27 5.65
N GLY A 218 -5.76 20.08 6.70
CA GLY A 218 -6.44 21.36 6.89
C GLY A 218 -5.47 22.58 6.87
N ASN A 219 -4.16 22.36 6.76
CA ASN A 219 -3.17 23.43 6.75
C ASN A 219 -1.86 22.99 6.08
N ARG A 220 -0.96 23.95 5.86
CA ARG A 220 0.34 23.72 5.21
C ARG A 220 1.24 22.79 6.00
N GLU A 221 1.26 22.89 7.31
CA GLU A 221 2.10 22.02 8.17
C GLU A 221 1.70 20.54 7.99
N ALA A 222 0.40 20.24 8.03
CA ALA A 222 -0.10 18.90 7.76
C ALA A 222 0.22 18.43 6.33
N ALA A 223 0.12 19.32 5.32
CA ALA A 223 0.44 19.00 3.94
C ALA A 223 1.91 18.61 3.75
N GLU A 224 2.84 19.33 4.36
CA GLU A 224 4.29 19.01 4.33
C GLU A 224 4.60 17.77 5.17
N ALA A 225 3.92 17.57 6.31
CA ALA A 225 4.10 16.40 7.15
C ALA A 225 3.74 15.10 6.42
N VAL A 226 2.67 15.08 5.61
CA VAL A 226 2.34 13.95 4.72
C VAL A 226 3.53 13.61 3.83
N CYS A 227 4.15 14.61 3.19
CA CYS A 227 5.32 14.39 2.33
C CYS A 227 6.49 13.76 3.10
N GLY A 228 6.77 14.23 4.30
CA GLY A 228 7.84 13.71 5.17
C GLY A 228 7.60 12.26 5.57
N VAL A 229 6.38 11.92 5.96
CA VAL A 229 6.01 10.55 6.34
C VAL A 229 6.11 9.60 5.15
N LEU A 230 5.59 9.98 3.99
CA LEU A 230 5.68 9.17 2.78
C LEU A 230 7.13 8.94 2.33
N ALA A 231 7.99 9.96 2.43
CA ALA A 231 9.42 9.84 2.12
C ALA A 231 10.14 8.84 3.04
N GLY A 232 9.75 8.76 4.31
CA GLY A 232 10.26 7.78 5.26
C GLY A 232 9.81 6.34 4.97
N GLY A 233 8.79 6.16 4.15
CA GLY A 233 8.14 4.89 3.88
C GLY A 233 7.05 4.56 4.88
N VAL A 234 5.95 4.00 4.39
CA VAL A 234 4.76 3.66 5.18
C VAL A 234 4.47 2.16 5.05
N SER A 235 3.94 1.56 6.11
CA SER A 235 3.65 0.11 6.18
C SER A 235 2.21 -0.26 5.81
N MET A 236 1.33 0.76 5.68
CA MET A 236 -0.07 0.63 5.30
C MET A 236 -0.45 1.71 4.28
N PRO A 237 -1.53 1.54 3.49
CA PRO A 237 -2.02 2.57 2.60
C PRO A 237 -2.31 3.89 3.34
N LEU A 238 -1.75 4.99 2.83
CA LEU A 238 -2.03 6.33 3.30
C LEU A 238 -2.91 7.03 2.28
N VAL A 239 -4.13 7.35 2.68
CA VAL A 239 -5.12 8.13 1.91
C VAL A 239 -5.10 9.56 2.44
N VAL A 240 -5.00 10.53 1.54
CA VAL A 240 -5.01 11.96 1.91
C VAL A 240 -6.36 12.55 1.58
N ALA A 241 -7.01 13.17 2.56
CA ALA A 241 -8.24 13.94 2.38
C ALA A 241 -7.92 15.43 2.58
N ALA A 242 -8.11 16.25 1.56
CA ALA A 242 -7.69 17.64 1.58
C ALA A 242 -8.75 18.56 0.94
N ALA A 243 -8.87 19.77 1.48
CA ALA A 243 -9.63 20.83 0.85
C ALA A 243 -9.08 21.20 -0.54
N PRO A 244 -9.90 21.76 -1.45
CA PRO A 244 -9.53 21.99 -2.86
C PRO A 244 -8.20 22.72 -3.05
N GLU A 245 -7.90 23.74 -2.23
CA GLU A 245 -6.68 24.54 -2.33
C GLU A 245 -5.42 23.72 -2.04
N TRP A 246 -5.43 22.84 -1.03
CA TRP A 246 -4.32 21.93 -0.71
C TRP A 246 -4.21 20.82 -1.74
N ASN A 247 -5.35 20.32 -2.21
CA ASN A 247 -5.39 19.31 -3.25
C ASN A 247 -4.75 19.84 -4.55
N ALA A 248 -5.14 21.04 -5.00
CA ALA A 248 -4.54 21.65 -6.18
C ALA A 248 -3.03 21.81 -6.09
N SER A 249 -2.52 22.18 -4.90
CA SER A 249 -1.11 22.47 -4.68
C SER A 249 -0.25 21.23 -4.44
N TYR A 250 -0.77 20.19 -3.80
CA TYR A 250 0.01 19.07 -3.26
C TYR A 250 -0.36 17.70 -3.83
N ARG A 251 -1.52 17.51 -4.48
CA ARG A 251 -2.01 16.21 -4.96
C ARG A 251 -0.94 15.39 -5.69
N ARG A 252 -0.30 16.01 -6.66
CA ARG A 252 0.74 15.34 -7.46
C ARG A 252 1.92 14.94 -6.59
N ARG A 253 2.38 15.82 -5.73
CA ARG A 253 3.51 15.58 -4.82
C ARG A 253 3.24 14.42 -3.86
N TRP A 254 2.03 14.35 -3.29
CA TRP A 254 1.62 13.24 -2.43
C TRP A 254 1.55 11.90 -3.19
N LEU A 255 0.95 11.90 -4.37
CA LEU A 255 0.87 10.70 -5.20
C LEU A 255 2.24 10.21 -5.65
N ASP A 256 3.14 11.13 -6.04
CA ASP A 256 4.52 10.83 -6.44
C ASP A 256 5.38 10.37 -5.25
N ALA A 257 5.04 10.79 -4.04
CA ALA A 257 5.69 10.33 -2.81
C ALA A 257 5.15 8.98 -2.29
N GLY A 258 4.02 8.47 -2.83
CA GLY A 258 3.50 7.16 -2.48
C GLY A 258 2.14 7.14 -1.80
N ALA A 259 1.42 8.25 -1.72
CA ALA A 259 0.04 8.22 -1.23
C ALA A 259 -0.80 7.22 -2.04
N HIS A 260 -1.63 6.46 -1.34
CA HIS A 260 -2.48 5.45 -1.98
C HIS A 260 -3.57 6.10 -2.83
N ALA A 261 -4.24 7.09 -2.26
CA ALA A 261 -5.26 7.92 -2.91
C ALA A 261 -5.24 9.33 -2.33
N VAL A 262 -5.80 10.28 -3.10
CA VAL A 262 -6.03 11.66 -2.65
C VAL A 262 -7.44 12.06 -2.96
N LEU A 263 -8.21 12.37 -1.91
CA LEU A 263 -9.62 12.77 -1.97
C LEU A 263 -9.71 14.30 -1.95
N ALA A 264 -10.54 14.85 -2.84
CA ALA A 264 -10.95 16.24 -2.73
C ALA A 264 -12.14 16.32 -1.75
N CYS A 265 -11.94 16.97 -0.61
CA CYS A 265 -13.03 17.31 0.30
C CYS A 265 -13.57 18.67 -0.12
N GLU A 266 -14.81 18.73 -0.59
CA GLU A 266 -15.50 20.01 -0.77
C GLU A 266 -15.68 20.69 0.59
N GLU A 267 -15.47 22.01 0.65
CA GLU A 267 -15.74 22.79 1.86
C GLU A 267 -17.21 22.61 2.29
N THR A 268 -17.39 22.41 3.59
CA THR A 268 -18.73 22.52 4.17
C THR A 268 -19.12 23.98 4.06
N GLU A 269 -20.08 24.35 3.21
CA GLU A 269 -20.77 25.62 3.41
C GLU A 269 -21.26 25.59 4.84
N ALA A 270 -20.71 26.47 5.68
CA ALA A 270 -21.21 26.69 7.02
C ALA A 270 -22.62 27.27 6.88
N VAL A 271 -23.62 26.47 7.24
CA VAL A 271 -25.00 26.89 7.39
C VAL A 271 -25.16 27.66 8.69
#